data_2dd98d5cb0dea55fd8cb92077f497901
#
_entry.id   2dd98d5cb0dea55fd8cb92077f497901
#
_cell.length_a   1.000
_cell.length_b   1.000
_cell.length_c   1.000
_cell.angle_alpha   90.00
_cell.angle_beta   90.00
_cell.angle_gamma   90.00
#
_symmetry.space_group_name_H-M   'P 1'
#
loop_
_entity.id
_entity.type
_entity.pdbx_description
1 polymer ?
#
loop_
_entity_poly.entity_id
_entity_poly.type
_entity_poly.pdbx_seq_one_letter_code
_entity_poly.pdbx_strand_id
1 'polypeptide(L)'
;MNILLLLLFAVAQHAIILPVQQPAPAKKPIHIVFVTGDEEYRSEESMPMLGQILKRELGAKITVCYALDSNGNINPNRADHIDGLEALKTADLMVVFARYRELPKVQAKLITDYVESGRPVVGFRTASHTFMYKSDSSLMHLNTEWPAKVFGQQWITHHGHFEDGNAPLTSVYPIPGRSSPILNGVYPFNAFSWLYHVDGGEWKLQGDAKTLLEGKSLRSKHQLDGKLDKYPLTQPVAWTKTYTGSSAKTARVFFTTLGHPFDFKEKAMRKLALNGMYWALGLEGRIPKDGVNADFDSIYEPNNSGFGDKFKANRKPQ
;
A
#
# COMPACT_ATOMS: atom_id res chain seq x y z
N MET A 1 13.32 -13.43 -98.18
CA MET A 1 12.30 -14.11 -97.38
C MET A 1 12.85 -14.21 -96.00
N ASN A 2 12.61 -13.15 -95.17
CA ASN A 2 13.14 -13.00 -93.81
C ASN A 2 12.10 -13.48 -92.79
N ILE A 3 12.46 -14.53 -92.10
CA ILE A 3 11.65 -15.04 -90.98
C ILE A 3 12.09 -14.34 -89.68
N LEU A 4 11.25 -13.53 -89.09
CA LEU A 4 11.43 -12.83 -87.81
C LEU A 4 10.99 -13.74 -86.68
N LEU A 5 11.91 -14.19 -85.84
CA LEU A 5 11.67 -15.03 -84.68
C LEU A 5 11.33 -14.10 -83.45
N LEU A 6 10.10 -14.10 -83.02
CA LEU A 6 9.70 -13.39 -81.76
C LEU A 6 9.98 -14.31 -80.59
N LEU A 7 10.92 -13.90 -79.71
CA LEU A 7 11.15 -14.51 -78.41
C LEU A 7 10.26 -13.83 -77.38
N LEU A 8 9.28 -14.58 -76.85
CA LEU A 8 8.46 -14.15 -75.67
C LEU A 8 9.21 -14.46 -74.37
N PHE A 9 9.62 -13.40 -73.65
CA PHE A 9 10.11 -13.53 -72.28
C PHE A 9 8.93 -13.54 -71.33
N ALA A 10 8.70 -14.68 -70.67
CA ALA A 10 7.75 -14.79 -69.54
C ALA A 10 8.43 -14.31 -68.27
N VAL A 11 8.05 -13.15 -67.74
CA VAL A 11 8.51 -12.65 -66.42
C VAL A 11 7.66 -13.33 -65.35
N ALA A 12 8.21 -14.29 -64.63
CA ALA A 12 7.57 -14.90 -63.49
C ALA A 12 7.63 -13.90 -62.31
N GLN A 13 6.49 -13.29 -61.94
CA GLN A 13 6.36 -12.48 -60.73
C GLN A 13 6.30 -13.42 -59.52
N HIS A 14 7.41 -13.51 -58.80
CA HIS A 14 7.43 -14.16 -57.49
C HIS A 14 6.83 -13.19 -56.47
N ALA A 15 5.61 -13.46 -55.98
CA ALA A 15 5.02 -12.76 -54.84
C ALA A 15 5.84 -13.12 -53.59
N ILE A 16 6.56 -12.13 -53.03
CA ILE A 16 7.21 -12.26 -51.73
C ILE A 16 6.12 -12.24 -50.67
N ILE A 17 5.75 -13.39 -50.11
CA ILE A 17 4.88 -13.50 -48.94
C ILE A 17 5.75 -13.14 -47.75
N LEU A 18 5.60 -11.90 -47.27
CA LEU A 18 6.20 -11.48 -45.99
C LEU A 18 5.53 -12.27 -44.85
N PRO A 19 6.32 -12.85 -43.93
CA PRO A 19 5.73 -13.55 -42.78
C PRO A 19 4.88 -12.56 -41.95
N VAL A 20 3.64 -12.90 -41.70
CA VAL A 20 2.77 -12.17 -40.80
C VAL A 20 3.41 -12.24 -39.40
N GLN A 21 3.94 -11.12 -38.95
CA GLN A 21 4.53 -11.00 -37.62
C GLN A 21 3.43 -11.22 -36.59
N GLN A 22 3.47 -12.35 -35.88
CA GLN A 22 2.53 -12.62 -34.81
C GLN A 22 2.66 -11.50 -33.74
N PRO A 23 1.56 -10.89 -33.29
CA PRO A 23 1.64 -9.89 -32.23
C PRO A 23 2.33 -10.51 -31.01
N ALA A 24 3.28 -9.77 -30.44
CA ALA A 24 3.94 -10.20 -29.21
C ALA A 24 2.90 -10.53 -28.14
N PRO A 25 3.08 -11.59 -27.35
CA PRO A 25 2.13 -11.98 -26.32
C PRO A 25 1.89 -10.78 -25.39
N ALA A 26 0.63 -10.44 -25.16
CA ALA A 26 0.24 -9.33 -24.29
C ALA A 26 0.90 -9.51 -22.90
N LYS A 27 1.65 -8.51 -22.43
CA LYS A 27 2.23 -8.55 -21.09
C LYS A 27 1.11 -8.76 -20.07
N LYS A 28 1.27 -9.77 -19.20
CA LYS A 28 0.35 -10.04 -18.10
C LYS A 28 0.15 -8.74 -17.30
N PRO A 29 -1.08 -8.32 -17.00
CA PRO A 29 -1.33 -7.14 -16.19
C PRO A 29 -0.71 -7.32 -14.79
N ILE A 30 -0.15 -6.25 -14.24
CA ILE A 30 0.38 -6.21 -12.87
C ILE A 30 -0.76 -6.54 -11.91
N HIS A 31 -0.56 -7.51 -11.01
CA HIS A 31 -1.55 -7.92 -10.03
C HIS A 31 -1.23 -7.31 -8.66
N ILE A 32 -2.10 -6.42 -8.19
CA ILE A 32 -1.98 -5.75 -6.89
C ILE A 32 -3.05 -6.32 -5.96
N VAL A 33 -2.63 -6.80 -4.80
CA VAL A 33 -3.52 -7.36 -3.78
C VAL A 33 -3.49 -6.47 -2.54
N PHE A 34 -4.66 -5.98 -2.15
CA PHE A 34 -4.88 -5.23 -0.93
C PHE A 34 -5.39 -6.15 0.16
N VAL A 35 -4.66 -6.24 1.27
CA VAL A 35 -5.06 -6.96 2.47
C VAL A 35 -5.66 -5.96 3.44
N THR A 36 -6.98 -5.96 3.57
CA THR A 36 -7.74 -5.08 4.47
C THR A 36 -8.21 -5.83 5.71
N GLY A 37 -8.76 -5.13 6.66
CA GLY A 37 -9.23 -5.70 7.93
C GLY A 37 -8.81 -4.83 9.09
N ASP A 38 -9.20 -3.56 9.04
CA ASP A 38 -8.94 -2.59 10.09
C ASP A 38 -10.27 -2.08 10.62
N GLU A 39 -10.62 -2.50 11.83
CA GLU A 39 -11.88 -2.14 12.48
C GLU A 39 -11.94 -0.68 12.96
N GLU A 40 -10.82 0.06 12.86
CA GLU A 40 -10.73 1.44 13.31
C GLU A 40 -10.65 2.45 12.16
N TYR A 41 -9.86 2.16 11.10
CA TYR A 41 -9.49 3.16 10.08
C TYR A 41 -10.07 2.93 8.69
N ARG A 42 -11.11 2.13 8.54
CA ARG A 42 -11.88 1.98 7.29
C ARG A 42 -11.02 1.61 6.08
N SER A 43 -10.07 0.68 6.26
CA SER A 43 -9.26 0.18 5.14
C SER A 43 -10.13 -0.40 4.01
N GLU A 44 -11.30 -0.93 4.35
CA GLU A 44 -12.33 -1.44 3.42
C GLU A 44 -12.97 -0.36 2.56
N GLU A 45 -12.72 0.92 2.85
CA GLU A 45 -13.20 2.05 2.05
C GLU A 45 -12.08 2.71 1.25
N SER A 46 -10.91 2.94 1.88
CA SER A 46 -9.79 3.63 1.24
C SER A 46 -9.02 2.77 0.22
N MET A 47 -8.83 1.48 0.52
CA MET A 47 -8.03 0.61 -0.37
C MET A 47 -8.72 0.30 -1.69
N PRO A 48 -10.03 0.00 -1.75
CA PRO A 48 -10.73 -0.14 -3.04
C PRO A 48 -10.66 1.13 -3.89
N MET A 49 -10.77 2.32 -3.29
CA MET A 49 -10.63 3.60 -4.00
C MET A 49 -9.26 3.73 -4.65
N LEU A 50 -8.16 3.46 -3.91
CA LEU A 50 -6.81 3.45 -4.48
C LEU A 50 -6.65 2.37 -5.56
N GLY A 51 -7.28 1.21 -5.37
CA GLY A 51 -7.30 0.13 -6.35
C GLY A 51 -7.95 0.54 -7.68
N GLN A 52 -9.05 1.28 -7.64
CA GLN A 52 -9.71 1.80 -8.85
C GLN A 52 -8.81 2.79 -9.60
N ILE A 53 -8.11 3.68 -8.88
CA ILE A 53 -7.15 4.59 -9.49
C ILE A 53 -6.00 3.79 -10.16
N LEU A 54 -5.44 2.78 -9.49
CA LEU A 54 -4.37 1.95 -10.07
C LEU A 54 -4.84 1.12 -11.27
N LYS A 55 -6.09 0.66 -11.26
CA LYS A 55 -6.70 0.01 -12.43
C LYS A 55 -6.74 0.96 -13.62
N ARG A 56 -7.14 2.22 -13.42
CA ARG A 56 -7.17 3.26 -14.45
C ARG A 56 -5.77 3.62 -14.94
N GLU A 57 -4.83 3.90 -14.03
CA GLU A 57 -3.52 4.46 -14.37
C GLU A 57 -2.50 3.41 -14.85
N LEU A 58 -2.61 2.16 -14.39
CA LEU A 58 -1.67 1.07 -14.73
C LEU A 58 -2.28 -0.03 -15.58
N GLY A 59 -3.61 -0.09 -15.72
CA GLY A 59 -4.27 -1.29 -16.23
C GLY A 59 -4.09 -2.50 -15.31
N ALA A 60 -3.86 -2.27 -14.00
CA ALA A 60 -3.57 -3.32 -13.04
C ALA A 60 -4.79 -4.21 -12.78
N LYS A 61 -4.54 -5.51 -12.57
CA LYS A 61 -5.51 -6.40 -11.93
C LYS A 61 -5.53 -6.08 -10.44
N ILE A 62 -6.69 -5.76 -9.90
CA ILE A 62 -6.87 -5.44 -8.48
C ILE A 62 -7.63 -6.56 -7.80
N THR A 63 -7.14 -7.00 -6.66
CA THR A 63 -7.86 -7.86 -5.72
C THR A 63 -7.84 -7.19 -4.35
N VAL A 64 -9.00 -7.06 -3.72
CA VAL A 64 -9.12 -6.58 -2.34
C VAL A 64 -9.61 -7.74 -1.49
N CYS A 65 -8.82 -8.10 -0.47
CA CYS A 65 -9.16 -9.11 0.51
C CYS A 65 -9.86 -8.44 1.68
N TYR A 66 -11.01 -8.98 2.09
CA TYR A 66 -11.85 -8.40 3.13
C TYR A 66 -12.10 -9.39 4.28
N ALA A 67 -12.25 -8.87 5.49
CA ALA A 67 -12.91 -9.60 6.55
C ALA A 67 -14.43 -9.62 6.26
N LEU A 68 -15.03 -10.81 6.12
CA LEU A 68 -16.44 -10.97 5.78
C LEU A 68 -17.19 -11.64 6.94
N ASP A 69 -18.45 -11.24 7.14
CA ASP A 69 -19.38 -11.93 8.04
C ASP A 69 -19.93 -13.24 7.41
N SER A 70 -20.76 -13.97 8.15
CA SER A 70 -21.38 -15.22 7.68
C SER A 70 -22.31 -15.05 6.48
N ASN A 71 -22.79 -13.83 6.24
CA ASN A 71 -23.63 -13.46 5.09
C ASN A 71 -22.78 -12.99 3.90
N GLY A 72 -21.45 -12.98 4.01
CA GLY A 72 -20.52 -12.49 3.01
C GLY A 72 -20.51 -10.98 2.88
N ASN A 73 -20.95 -10.23 3.89
CA ASN A 73 -20.81 -8.78 3.92
C ASN A 73 -19.47 -8.39 4.54
N ILE A 74 -18.93 -7.24 4.13
CA ILE A 74 -17.71 -6.69 4.71
C ILE A 74 -17.96 -6.34 6.18
N ASN A 75 -17.17 -6.95 7.06
CA ASN A 75 -17.20 -6.70 8.50
C ASN A 75 -15.77 -6.61 9.07
N PRO A 76 -15.20 -5.41 9.18
CA PRO A 76 -13.84 -5.24 9.67
C PRO A 76 -13.66 -5.64 11.14
N ASN A 77 -14.74 -5.78 11.93
CA ASN A 77 -14.68 -6.26 13.32
C ASN A 77 -14.35 -7.76 13.41
N ARG A 78 -14.49 -8.53 12.33
CA ARG A 78 -14.10 -9.92 12.30
C ARG A 78 -12.58 -10.03 12.20
N ALA A 79 -11.92 -10.34 13.32
CA ALA A 79 -10.47 -10.35 13.44
C ALA A 79 -9.80 -11.68 13.05
N ASP A 80 -10.59 -12.77 12.98
CA ASP A 80 -10.12 -14.15 12.83
C ASP A 80 -10.11 -14.66 11.39
N HIS A 81 -10.48 -13.84 10.42
CA HIS A 81 -10.56 -14.27 9.02
C HIS A 81 -10.48 -13.12 8.03
N ILE A 82 -9.78 -13.34 6.92
CA ILE A 82 -9.76 -12.45 5.74
C ILE A 82 -9.95 -13.33 4.50
N ASP A 83 -10.98 -13.03 3.71
CA ASP A 83 -11.28 -13.75 2.47
C ASP A 83 -10.40 -13.28 1.31
N GLY A 84 -10.02 -14.20 0.42
CA GLY A 84 -9.31 -13.88 -0.82
C GLY A 84 -7.77 -13.84 -0.72
N LEU A 85 -7.17 -14.18 0.42
CA LEU A 85 -5.71 -14.14 0.63
C LEU A 85 -4.91 -15.03 -0.33
N GLU A 86 -5.53 -16.06 -0.93
CA GLU A 86 -4.91 -16.90 -1.96
C GLU A 86 -4.43 -16.10 -3.19
N ALA A 87 -5.02 -14.92 -3.43
CA ALA A 87 -4.58 -14.01 -4.47
C ALA A 87 -3.11 -13.58 -4.32
N LEU A 88 -2.58 -13.60 -3.09
CA LEU A 88 -1.18 -13.31 -2.80
C LEU A 88 -0.21 -14.26 -3.50
N LYS A 89 -0.62 -15.49 -3.85
CA LYS A 89 0.23 -16.44 -4.59
C LYS A 89 0.68 -15.88 -5.94
N THR A 90 -0.14 -15.04 -6.56
CA THR A 90 0.10 -14.48 -7.90
C THR A 90 0.26 -12.96 -7.91
N ALA A 91 0.28 -12.32 -6.76
CA ALA A 91 0.41 -10.86 -6.65
C ALA A 91 1.82 -10.39 -6.98
N ASP A 92 1.93 -9.27 -7.68
CA ASP A 92 3.17 -8.56 -7.93
C ASP A 92 3.44 -7.50 -6.84
N LEU A 93 2.39 -7.01 -6.15
CA LEU A 93 2.46 -6.11 -5.01
C LEU A 93 1.42 -6.51 -3.97
N MET A 94 1.83 -6.58 -2.70
CA MET A 94 0.94 -6.64 -1.55
C MET A 94 0.86 -5.28 -0.88
N VAL A 95 -0.37 -4.82 -0.62
CA VAL A 95 -0.65 -3.61 0.16
C VAL A 95 -1.38 -4.04 1.43
N VAL A 96 -0.82 -3.72 2.60
CA VAL A 96 -1.37 -4.13 3.90
C VAL A 96 -1.93 -2.92 4.64
N PHE A 97 -3.20 -3.01 5.02
CA PHE A 97 -3.85 -2.09 5.92
C PHE A 97 -4.83 -2.87 6.80
N ALA A 98 -4.30 -3.55 7.79
CA ALA A 98 -5.02 -4.43 8.70
C ALA A 98 -4.54 -4.22 10.13
N ARG A 99 -5.38 -4.53 11.11
CA ARG A 99 -5.12 -4.24 12.53
C ARG A 99 -5.56 -5.41 13.40
N TYR A 100 -4.67 -5.87 14.29
CA TYR A 100 -4.94 -6.84 15.36
C TYR A 100 -5.67 -8.10 14.89
N ARG A 101 -5.22 -8.68 13.76
CA ARG A 101 -5.78 -9.91 13.22
C ARG A 101 -5.22 -11.13 13.97
N GLU A 102 -6.09 -12.05 14.34
CA GLU A 102 -5.76 -13.36 14.88
C GLU A 102 -6.17 -14.45 13.87
N LEU A 103 -5.54 -14.39 12.69
CA LEU A 103 -5.88 -15.24 11.55
C LEU A 103 -5.51 -16.70 11.81
N PRO A 104 -6.26 -17.69 11.25
CA PRO A 104 -5.80 -19.07 11.20
C PRO A 104 -4.40 -19.17 10.59
N LYS A 105 -3.60 -20.09 11.08
CA LYS A 105 -2.19 -20.29 10.67
C LYS A 105 -2.00 -20.33 9.16
N VAL A 106 -2.94 -20.98 8.43
CA VAL A 106 -2.94 -21.06 6.97
C VAL A 106 -3.05 -19.67 6.34
N GLN A 107 -3.90 -18.81 6.86
CA GLN A 107 -4.09 -17.45 6.34
C GLN A 107 -2.91 -16.54 6.69
N ALA A 108 -2.42 -16.58 7.92
CA ALA A 108 -1.22 -15.85 8.32
C ALA A 108 -0.02 -16.22 7.44
N LYS A 109 0.12 -17.53 7.14
CA LYS A 109 1.18 -18.05 6.28
C LYS A 109 1.13 -17.49 4.85
N LEU A 110 -0.03 -17.22 4.27
CA LEU A 110 -0.14 -16.60 2.93
C LEU A 110 0.48 -15.21 2.92
N ILE A 111 0.28 -14.42 3.97
CA ILE A 111 0.84 -13.07 4.12
C ILE A 111 2.36 -13.16 4.35
N THR A 112 2.79 -13.99 5.26
CA THR A 112 4.22 -14.14 5.59
C THR A 112 5.01 -14.75 4.45
N ASP A 113 4.52 -15.80 3.78
CA ASP A 113 5.17 -16.39 2.60
C ASP A 113 5.31 -15.39 1.45
N TYR A 114 4.31 -14.51 1.28
CA TYR A 114 4.43 -13.44 0.30
C TYR A 114 5.63 -12.55 0.59
N VAL A 115 5.77 -12.08 1.83
CA VAL A 115 6.88 -11.22 2.26
C VAL A 115 8.22 -11.95 2.14
N GLU A 116 8.28 -13.20 2.61
CA GLU A 116 9.48 -14.04 2.55
C GLU A 116 9.94 -14.36 1.13
N SER A 117 9.04 -14.26 0.15
CA SER A 117 9.37 -14.45 -1.27
C SER A 117 10.20 -13.30 -1.88
N GLY A 118 10.40 -12.19 -1.16
CA GLY A 118 11.13 -11.02 -1.66
C GLY A 118 10.34 -10.17 -2.66
N ARG A 119 9.00 -10.29 -2.67
CA ARG A 119 8.14 -9.42 -3.47
C ARG A 119 7.81 -8.13 -2.71
N PRO A 120 7.55 -7.01 -3.44
CA PRO A 120 7.38 -5.69 -2.84
C PRO A 120 6.15 -5.60 -1.92
N VAL A 121 6.26 -4.77 -0.88
CA VAL A 121 5.21 -4.56 0.12
C VAL A 121 4.99 -3.08 0.36
N VAL A 122 3.73 -2.68 0.50
CA VAL A 122 3.33 -1.34 0.98
C VAL A 122 2.49 -1.51 2.24
N GLY A 123 2.84 -0.77 3.30
CA GLY A 123 2.11 -0.79 4.57
C GLY A 123 1.51 0.58 4.89
N PHE A 124 0.29 0.56 5.40
CA PHE A 124 -0.39 1.75 5.91
C PHE A 124 -0.65 1.62 7.40
N ARG A 125 -0.34 2.66 8.15
CA ARG A 125 -0.73 2.89 9.55
C ARG A 125 -0.65 1.63 10.43
N THR A 126 -1.76 0.95 10.57
CA THR A 126 -1.92 -0.23 11.43
C THR A 126 -1.23 -1.49 10.92
N ALA A 127 -0.65 -1.46 9.73
CA ALA A 127 0.22 -2.54 9.27
C ALA A 127 1.42 -2.78 10.21
N SER A 128 1.81 -1.78 11.01
CA SER A 128 2.80 -1.92 12.08
C SER A 128 2.34 -2.80 13.26
N HIS A 129 1.06 -3.20 13.29
CA HIS A 129 0.46 -4.13 14.25
C HIS A 129 -0.69 -4.90 13.62
N THR A 130 -0.44 -5.44 12.42
CA THR A 130 -1.39 -6.28 11.67
C THR A 130 -1.92 -7.42 12.50
N PHE A 131 -1.06 -8.09 13.26
CA PHE A 131 -1.39 -9.29 14.01
C PHE A 131 -1.48 -9.04 15.52
N MET A 132 -2.32 -9.86 16.19
CA MET A 132 -2.45 -9.87 17.65
C MET A 132 -2.79 -11.29 18.12
N TYR A 133 -1.82 -12.19 18.09
CA TYR A 133 -1.96 -13.54 18.65
C TYR A 133 -1.82 -13.51 20.15
N LYS A 134 -2.76 -14.13 20.87
CA LYS A 134 -2.80 -14.17 22.33
C LYS A 134 -2.45 -15.55 22.90
N SER A 135 -2.81 -16.61 22.20
CA SER A 135 -2.68 -17.99 22.65
C SER A 135 -1.71 -18.85 21.86
N ASP A 136 -1.57 -18.64 20.56
CA ASP A 136 -0.64 -19.40 19.74
C ASP A 136 0.78 -18.79 19.82
N SER A 137 1.61 -19.37 20.72
CA SER A 137 2.99 -18.93 20.92
C SER A 137 3.85 -19.00 19.66
N SER A 138 3.54 -19.92 18.73
CA SER A 138 4.28 -20.07 17.47
C SER A 138 4.07 -18.89 16.51
N LEU A 139 3.01 -18.10 16.70
CA LEU A 139 2.66 -16.93 15.89
C LEU A 139 2.86 -15.59 16.60
N MET A 140 3.15 -15.59 17.91
CA MET A 140 3.30 -14.33 18.69
C MET A 140 4.40 -13.42 18.17
N HIS A 141 5.44 -13.94 17.53
CA HIS A 141 6.47 -13.13 16.88
C HIS A 141 5.93 -12.24 15.75
N LEU A 142 4.75 -12.57 15.20
CA LEU A 142 4.08 -11.74 14.19
C LEU A 142 3.50 -10.45 14.78
N ASN A 143 3.28 -10.38 16.09
CA ASN A 143 2.69 -9.20 16.73
C ASN A 143 3.63 -7.99 16.71
N THR A 144 4.93 -8.22 16.92
CA THR A 144 5.91 -7.13 17.11
C THR A 144 7.16 -7.30 16.24
N GLU A 145 7.77 -8.50 16.20
CA GLU A 145 9.03 -8.70 15.47
C GLU A 145 8.83 -8.61 13.95
N TRP A 146 7.74 -9.19 13.44
CA TRP A 146 7.46 -9.17 12.01
C TRP A 146 7.29 -7.74 11.46
N PRO A 147 6.42 -6.86 12.02
CA PRO A 147 6.30 -5.50 11.52
C PRO A 147 7.59 -4.69 11.72
N ALA A 148 8.33 -4.90 12.81
CA ALA A 148 9.61 -4.23 13.04
C ALA A 148 10.62 -4.57 11.94
N LYS A 149 10.74 -5.85 11.57
CA LYS A 149 11.64 -6.32 10.51
C LYS A 149 11.18 -5.85 9.12
N VAL A 150 9.90 -6.02 8.81
CA VAL A 150 9.35 -5.75 7.47
C VAL A 150 9.20 -4.26 7.22
N PHE A 151 8.56 -3.54 8.13
CA PHE A 151 8.23 -2.12 7.96
C PHE A 151 9.22 -1.16 8.63
N GLY A 152 10.13 -1.67 9.47
CA GLY A 152 11.08 -0.84 10.20
C GLY A 152 10.52 -0.26 11.49
N GLN A 153 9.30 -0.61 11.86
CA GLN A 153 8.62 -0.17 13.07
C GLN A 153 7.59 -1.19 13.53
N GLN A 154 7.49 -1.38 14.84
CA GLN A 154 6.31 -1.90 15.51
C GLN A 154 5.52 -0.72 16.11
N TRP A 155 4.20 -0.86 16.28
CA TRP A 155 3.42 0.15 16.98
C TRP A 155 3.70 0.12 18.49
N ILE A 156 3.91 1.31 19.07
CA ILE A 156 4.14 1.50 20.51
C ILE A 156 3.02 2.36 21.10
N THR A 157 2.87 3.59 20.58
CA THR A 157 1.90 4.56 21.06
C THR A 157 1.69 5.66 20.00
N HIS A 158 0.74 6.55 20.26
CA HIS A 158 0.52 7.76 19.46
C HIS A 158 0.31 8.96 20.39
N HIS A 159 0.27 10.17 19.82
CA HIS A 159 0.22 11.42 20.58
C HIS A 159 -1.12 11.74 21.25
N GLY A 160 -2.10 10.83 21.17
CA GLY A 160 -3.34 10.90 21.94
C GLY A 160 -4.60 10.90 21.07
N HIS A 161 -5.73 10.69 21.74
CA HIS A 161 -7.06 10.72 21.15
C HIS A 161 -7.67 12.10 21.35
N PHE A 162 -7.73 12.90 20.29
CA PHE A 162 -8.36 14.22 20.32
C PHE A 162 -9.27 14.34 19.11
N GLU A 163 -10.48 14.85 19.30
CA GLU A 163 -11.39 15.36 18.27
C GLU A 163 -11.42 14.51 16.97
N ASP A 164 -11.58 13.22 17.16
CA ASP A 164 -11.47 12.19 16.14
C ASP A 164 -12.29 12.54 14.88
N GLY A 165 -11.60 12.86 13.77
CA GLY A 165 -12.21 13.26 12.51
C GLY A 165 -12.83 14.66 12.48
N ASN A 166 -12.83 15.42 13.59
CA ASN A 166 -13.37 16.78 13.63
C ASN A 166 -12.32 17.83 13.22
N ALA A 167 -11.03 17.56 13.48
CA ALA A 167 -9.94 18.44 13.10
C ALA A 167 -8.70 17.63 12.77
N PRO A 168 -7.82 18.15 11.88
CA PRO A 168 -6.50 17.56 11.64
C PRO A 168 -5.64 17.58 12.91
N LEU A 169 -4.84 16.52 13.10
CA LEU A 169 -4.02 16.31 14.30
C LEU A 169 -2.53 16.22 14.04
N THR A 170 -2.13 16.12 12.77
CA THR A 170 -0.72 16.01 12.37
C THR A 170 -0.44 16.92 11.17
N SER A 171 0.48 17.85 11.31
CA SER A 171 1.02 18.59 10.16
C SER A 171 2.10 17.77 9.50
N VAL A 172 1.97 17.50 8.20
CA VAL A 172 2.84 16.61 7.41
C VAL A 172 3.62 17.43 6.39
N TYR A 173 4.92 17.18 6.27
CA TYR A 173 5.78 17.89 5.34
C TYR A 173 6.95 17.02 4.84
N PRO A 174 7.37 17.21 3.57
CA PRO A 174 8.59 16.59 3.04
C PRO A 174 9.84 17.07 3.81
N ILE A 175 10.79 16.15 4.01
CA ILE A 175 12.09 16.52 4.60
C ILE A 175 12.82 17.45 3.63
N PRO A 176 13.28 18.64 4.07
CA PRO A 176 14.02 19.57 3.22
C PRO A 176 15.24 18.91 2.55
N GLY A 177 15.42 19.13 1.25
CA GLY A 177 16.51 18.55 0.47
C GLY A 177 16.37 17.06 0.14
N ARG A 178 15.33 16.38 0.60
CA ARG A 178 15.06 14.97 0.25
C ARG A 178 14.47 14.89 -1.16
N SER A 179 15.22 14.25 -2.07
CA SER A 179 14.72 13.95 -3.42
C SER A 179 14.27 12.50 -3.51
N SER A 180 13.05 12.27 -3.98
CA SER A 180 12.51 10.95 -4.27
C SER A 180 11.32 11.08 -5.22
N PRO A 181 11.18 10.22 -6.24
CA PRO A 181 10.00 10.21 -7.10
C PRO A 181 8.68 10.02 -6.32
N ILE A 182 8.74 9.40 -5.13
CA ILE A 182 7.57 9.24 -4.24
C ILE A 182 7.02 10.59 -3.80
N LEU A 183 7.86 11.62 -3.70
CA LEU A 183 7.47 12.97 -3.28
C LEU A 183 6.95 13.85 -4.43
N ASN A 184 6.95 13.35 -5.66
CA ASN A 184 6.44 14.10 -6.79
C ASN A 184 4.96 14.50 -6.58
N GLY A 185 4.68 15.81 -6.60
CA GLY A 185 3.35 16.35 -6.38
C GLY A 185 2.79 16.17 -4.96
N VAL A 186 3.64 15.76 -4.01
CA VAL A 186 3.29 15.69 -2.59
C VAL A 186 3.71 17.00 -1.93
N TYR A 187 2.73 17.83 -1.60
CA TYR A 187 2.91 19.10 -0.89
C TYR A 187 2.58 18.93 0.60
N PRO A 188 3.00 19.88 1.48
CA PRO A 188 2.62 19.85 2.89
C PRO A 188 1.11 19.88 3.07
N PHE A 189 0.60 19.08 4.01
CA PHE A 189 -0.82 19.00 4.32
C PHE A 189 -1.04 18.66 5.80
N ASN A 190 -2.27 18.84 6.29
CA ASN A 190 -2.66 18.43 7.63
C ASN A 190 -3.47 17.14 7.57
N ALA A 191 -3.02 16.12 8.30
CA ALA A 191 -3.63 14.81 8.38
C ALA A 191 -4.50 14.68 9.64
N PHE A 192 -5.59 13.91 9.54
CA PHE A 192 -6.42 13.53 10.68
C PHE A 192 -5.81 12.38 11.50
N SER A 193 -4.86 11.66 10.94
CA SER A 193 -4.10 10.62 11.64
C SER A 193 -3.44 11.18 12.89
N TRP A 194 -3.62 10.50 14.04
CA TRP A 194 -2.80 10.74 15.22
C TRP A 194 -1.37 10.36 14.90
N LEU A 195 -0.42 11.23 15.25
CA LEU A 195 0.99 10.98 15.03
C LEU A 195 1.43 9.75 15.84
N TYR A 196 2.01 8.75 15.18
CA TYR A 196 2.62 7.62 15.85
C TYR A 196 3.99 7.99 16.40
N HIS A 197 4.30 7.46 17.57
CA HIS A 197 5.67 7.38 18.04
C HIS A 197 6.39 6.28 17.27
N VAL A 198 7.53 6.62 16.70
CA VAL A 198 8.36 5.68 15.94
C VAL A 198 9.44 5.12 16.86
N ASP A 199 9.35 3.82 17.13
CA ASP A 199 10.38 3.10 17.88
C ASP A 199 11.23 2.25 16.95
N GLY A 200 12.45 2.67 16.77
CA GLY A 200 13.49 1.92 16.08
C GLY A 200 14.77 1.85 16.92
N GLY A 201 14.62 2.03 18.24
CA GLY A 201 15.75 2.26 19.16
C GLY A 201 16.33 3.66 18.95
N GLU A 202 16.60 4.38 20.02
CA GLU A 202 17.07 5.77 19.97
C GLU A 202 16.25 6.68 19.04
N TRP A 203 14.94 6.47 18.93
CA TRP A 203 14.02 7.24 18.08
C TRP A 203 14.31 7.13 16.57
N LYS A 204 14.82 6.00 16.13
CA LYS A 204 15.17 5.72 14.75
C LYS A 204 14.37 4.55 14.19
N LEU A 205 14.07 4.61 12.90
CA LEU A 205 13.55 3.47 12.17
C LEU A 205 14.59 2.35 12.07
N GLN A 206 14.15 1.09 12.11
CA GLN A 206 15.03 -0.07 12.00
C GLN A 206 15.49 -0.32 10.56
N GLY A 207 16.70 -0.88 10.44
CA GLY A 207 17.30 -1.28 9.18
C GLY A 207 17.77 -0.09 8.34
N ASP A 208 17.61 -0.21 7.02
CA ASP A 208 18.04 0.77 6.02
C ASP A 208 16.98 1.82 5.70
N ALA A 209 16.03 2.04 6.61
CA ALA A 209 14.90 2.93 6.39
C ALA A 209 15.35 4.37 6.08
N LYS A 210 14.73 4.96 5.05
CA LYS A 210 14.98 6.33 4.60
C LYS A 210 13.70 7.14 4.71
N THR A 211 13.62 8.01 5.71
CA THR A 211 12.46 8.89 5.91
C THR A 211 12.28 9.84 4.74
N LEU A 212 11.07 9.99 4.28
CA LEU A 212 10.64 10.87 3.19
C LEU A 212 9.83 12.05 3.71
N LEU A 213 8.90 11.78 4.64
CA LEU A 213 8.03 12.78 5.25
C LEU A 213 8.16 12.72 6.76
N GLU A 214 8.10 13.89 7.37
CA GLU A 214 7.90 14.04 8.81
C GLU A 214 6.51 14.58 9.10
N GLY A 215 6.02 14.25 10.30
CA GLY A 215 4.77 14.80 10.86
C GLY A 215 5.05 15.44 12.20
N LYS A 216 4.41 16.60 12.44
CA LYS A 216 4.41 17.25 13.74
C LYS A 216 3.02 17.17 14.35
N SER A 217 2.92 16.66 15.58
CA SER A 217 1.66 16.62 16.31
C SER A 217 1.16 18.04 16.58
N LEU A 218 -0.07 18.34 16.16
CA LEU A 218 -0.75 19.62 16.42
C LEU A 218 -1.36 19.66 17.82
N ARG A 219 -1.65 18.48 18.38
CA ARG A 219 -2.17 18.31 19.73
C ARG A 219 -1.66 16.99 20.30
N SER A 220 -1.01 17.04 21.46
CA SER A 220 -0.33 15.89 22.03
C SER A 220 -0.67 15.70 23.51
N LYS A 221 -1.17 14.51 23.86
CA LYS A 221 -1.30 14.10 25.25
C LYS A 221 0.07 13.96 25.93
N HIS A 222 1.09 13.52 25.22
CA HIS A 222 2.45 13.43 25.76
C HIS A 222 3.01 14.82 26.13
N GLN A 223 2.63 15.86 25.36
CA GLN A 223 2.97 17.24 25.72
C GLN A 223 2.25 17.69 27.00
N LEU A 224 0.96 17.38 27.11
CA LEU A 224 0.18 17.70 28.32
C LEU A 224 0.71 16.96 29.56
N ASP A 225 1.22 15.74 29.37
CA ASP A 225 1.79 14.90 30.42
C ASP A 225 3.28 15.22 30.71
N GLY A 226 3.91 16.22 30.06
CA GLY A 226 5.31 16.57 30.23
C GLY A 226 6.31 15.51 29.77
N LYS A 227 5.96 14.67 28.74
CA LYS A 227 6.74 13.50 28.31
C LYS A 227 7.40 13.69 26.94
N LEU A 228 7.71 14.93 26.52
CA LEU A 228 8.25 15.19 25.20
C LEU A 228 9.72 14.77 25.03
N ASP A 229 10.46 14.62 26.12
CA ASP A 229 11.78 14.02 26.14
C ASP A 229 11.76 12.58 25.61
N LYS A 230 10.72 11.82 25.99
CA LYS A 230 10.50 10.44 25.54
C LYS A 230 9.70 10.36 24.23
N TYR A 231 8.78 11.27 24.02
CA TYR A 231 7.86 11.26 22.87
C TYR A 231 7.88 12.61 22.14
N PRO A 232 8.91 12.87 21.30
CA PRO A 232 9.04 14.13 20.56
C PRO A 232 7.84 14.40 19.67
N LEU A 233 7.45 15.68 19.55
CA LEU A 233 6.31 16.11 18.72
C LEU A 233 6.49 15.85 17.22
N THR A 234 7.72 15.67 16.74
CA THR A 234 8.04 15.41 15.34
C THR A 234 8.51 13.96 15.19
N GLN A 235 7.91 13.26 14.24
CA GLN A 235 8.18 11.85 13.97
C GLN A 235 8.20 11.58 12.46
N PRO A 236 8.94 10.58 11.96
CA PRO A 236 8.78 10.05 10.62
C PRO A 236 7.33 9.59 10.39
N VAL A 237 6.72 9.99 9.24
CA VAL A 237 5.37 9.54 8.87
C VAL A 237 5.33 8.76 7.56
N ALA A 238 6.38 8.84 6.73
CA ALA A 238 6.52 7.99 5.56
C ALA A 238 8.00 7.72 5.26
N TRP A 239 8.30 6.48 4.86
CA TRP A 239 9.67 6.06 4.54
C TRP A 239 9.70 4.90 3.54
N THR A 240 10.89 4.69 2.99
CA THR A 240 11.23 3.49 2.22
C THR A 240 12.26 2.68 2.97
N LYS A 241 12.26 1.37 2.77
CA LYS A 241 13.31 0.46 3.20
C LYS A 241 13.38 -0.76 2.30
N THR A 242 14.34 -1.64 2.56
CA THR A 242 14.37 -2.98 1.98
C THR A 242 14.10 -4.05 3.04
N TYR A 243 13.64 -5.20 2.59
CA TYR A 243 13.49 -6.40 3.39
C TYR A 243 14.01 -7.61 2.60
N THR A 244 14.87 -8.40 3.21
CA THR A 244 15.36 -9.65 2.62
C THR A 244 14.83 -10.80 3.44
N GLY A 245 13.95 -11.60 2.85
CA GLY A 245 13.34 -12.76 3.49
C GLY A 245 14.13 -14.04 3.28
N SER A 246 13.54 -15.17 3.65
CA SER A 246 14.14 -16.51 3.58
C SER A 246 14.48 -16.95 2.16
N SER A 247 13.84 -16.37 1.14
CA SER A 247 14.18 -16.60 -0.28
C SER A 247 15.50 -15.96 -0.73
N ALA A 248 16.19 -15.23 0.16
CA ALA A 248 17.36 -14.39 -0.13
C ALA A 248 17.12 -13.31 -1.22
N LYS A 249 15.88 -13.05 -1.59
CA LYS A 249 15.49 -11.95 -2.47
C LYS A 249 15.10 -10.73 -1.66
N THR A 250 15.52 -9.57 -2.13
CA THR A 250 15.27 -8.29 -1.44
C THR A 250 14.04 -7.61 -2.02
N ALA A 251 13.07 -7.34 -1.17
CA ALA A 251 11.86 -6.59 -1.47
C ALA A 251 12.05 -5.09 -1.24
N ARG A 252 11.40 -4.26 -2.05
CA ARG A 252 11.18 -2.84 -1.74
C ARG A 252 9.97 -2.72 -0.81
N VAL A 253 10.11 -1.94 0.24
CA VAL A 253 9.06 -1.67 1.21
C VAL A 253 8.82 -0.17 1.31
N PHE A 254 7.59 0.26 1.08
CA PHE A 254 7.12 1.61 1.40
C PHE A 254 6.15 1.52 2.57
N PHE A 255 6.31 2.41 3.54
CA PHE A 255 5.42 2.47 4.69
C PHE A 255 5.03 3.91 5.03
N THR A 256 3.79 4.09 5.50
CA THR A 256 3.34 5.36 6.08
C THR A 256 2.50 5.11 7.34
N THR A 257 2.72 5.95 8.37
CA THR A 257 1.89 5.95 9.59
C THR A 257 0.57 6.69 9.40
N LEU A 258 0.37 7.33 8.25
CA LEU A 258 -0.90 7.97 7.87
C LEU A 258 -1.90 6.92 7.40
N GLY A 259 -3.20 7.22 7.50
CA GLY A 259 -4.24 6.29 7.09
C GLY A 259 -5.59 6.51 7.76
N HIS A 260 -5.79 7.63 8.47
CA HIS A 260 -7.14 8.02 8.86
C HIS A 260 -8.03 8.10 7.61
N PRO A 261 -9.30 7.65 7.63
CA PRO A 261 -10.15 7.68 6.43
C PRO A 261 -10.17 9.04 5.76
N PHE A 262 -10.18 10.13 6.53
CA PHE A 262 -10.20 11.49 6.00
C PHE A 262 -8.86 11.97 5.43
N ASP A 263 -7.74 11.33 5.77
CA ASP A 263 -6.46 11.64 5.13
C ASP A 263 -6.53 11.43 3.62
N PHE A 264 -7.28 10.42 3.17
CA PHE A 264 -7.43 10.11 1.74
C PHE A 264 -8.33 11.09 0.98
N LYS A 265 -9.01 12.03 1.66
CA LYS A 265 -9.65 13.18 1.00
C LYS A 265 -8.60 14.14 0.46
N GLU A 266 -7.40 14.18 1.07
CA GLU A 266 -6.27 14.99 0.62
C GLU A 266 -5.61 14.40 -0.62
N LYS A 267 -5.48 15.19 -1.68
CA LYS A 267 -4.84 14.76 -2.93
C LYS A 267 -3.36 14.42 -2.73
N ALA A 268 -2.66 15.16 -1.85
CA ALA A 268 -1.27 14.89 -1.49
C ALA A 268 -1.10 13.50 -0.84
N MET A 269 -2.01 13.09 0.05
CA MET A 269 -2.01 11.75 0.65
C MET A 269 -2.24 10.66 -0.41
N ARG A 270 -3.19 10.85 -1.32
CA ARG A 270 -3.41 9.87 -2.40
C ARG A 270 -2.20 9.77 -3.33
N LYS A 271 -1.56 10.91 -3.69
CA LYS A 271 -0.32 10.91 -4.47
C LYS A 271 0.81 10.17 -3.76
N LEU A 272 1.02 10.44 -2.48
CA LEU A 272 2.00 9.73 -1.65
C LEU A 272 1.80 8.21 -1.71
N ALA A 273 0.56 7.75 -1.51
CA ALA A 273 0.20 6.34 -1.54
C ALA A 273 0.46 5.69 -2.92
N LEU A 274 -0.02 6.33 -3.99
CA LEU A 274 0.12 5.82 -5.35
C LEU A 274 1.58 5.82 -5.81
N ASN A 275 2.30 6.91 -5.58
CA ASN A 275 3.73 7.01 -5.90
C ASN A 275 4.55 5.96 -5.13
N GLY A 276 4.21 5.71 -3.85
CA GLY A 276 4.82 4.66 -3.04
C GLY A 276 4.61 3.26 -3.64
N MET A 277 3.40 2.97 -4.14
CA MET A 277 3.08 1.70 -4.80
C MET A 277 3.83 1.56 -6.14
N TYR A 278 3.91 2.63 -6.95
CA TYR A 278 4.71 2.64 -8.18
C TYR A 278 6.19 2.39 -7.88
N TRP A 279 6.74 3.06 -6.88
CA TRP A 279 8.12 2.88 -6.47
C TRP A 279 8.38 1.45 -5.98
N ALA A 280 7.50 0.89 -5.18
CA ALA A 280 7.62 -0.49 -4.70
C ALA A 280 7.64 -1.49 -5.86
N LEU A 281 6.83 -1.27 -6.89
CA LEU A 281 6.78 -2.08 -8.12
C LEU A 281 8.00 -1.88 -9.05
N GLY A 282 8.95 -0.96 -8.74
CA GLY A 282 10.05 -0.63 -9.64
C GLY A 282 9.64 0.23 -10.84
N LEU A 283 8.53 0.93 -10.71
CA LEU A 283 7.95 1.79 -11.75
C LEU A 283 8.18 3.28 -11.48
N GLU A 284 9.20 3.64 -10.70
CA GLU A 284 9.50 5.03 -10.35
C GLU A 284 9.73 5.94 -11.56
N GLY A 285 10.27 5.40 -12.66
CA GLY A 285 10.42 6.12 -13.93
C GLY A 285 9.10 6.48 -14.63
N ARG A 286 7.98 5.90 -14.18
CA ARG A 286 6.62 6.21 -14.67
C ARG A 286 5.88 7.21 -13.79
N ILE A 287 6.46 7.65 -12.68
CA ILE A 287 5.85 8.66 -11.82
C ILE A 287 6.08 10.05 -12.45
N PRO A 288 5.03 10.78 -12.87
CA PRO A 288 5.18 12.11 -13.41
C PRO A 288 5.80 13.09 -12.39
N LYS A 289 6.32 14.24 -12.86
CA LYS A 289 6.90 15.28 -11.98
C LYS A 289 5.90 15.84 -10.96
N ASP A 290 4.63 15.86 -11.31
CA ASP A 290 3.53 16.28 -10.44
C ASP A 290 2.85 15.10 -9.71
N GLY A 291 3.44 13.89 -9.76
CA GLY A 291 2.94 12.65 -9.17
C GLY A 291 1.92 11.93 -10.04
N VAL A 292 1.59 10.69 -9.68
CA VAL A 292 0.54 9.90 -10.32
C VAL A 292 -0.79 10.64 -10.22
N ASN A 293 -1.61 10.59 -11.28
CA ASN A 293 -2.95 11.17 -11.22
C ASN A 293 -3.77 10.49 -10.11
N ALA A 294 -4.07 11.26 -9.08
CA ALA A 294 -4.74 10.81 -7.87
C ALA A 294 -6.22 11.25 -7.81
N ASP A 295 -6.76 11.72 -8.94
CA ASP A 295 -8.20 12.04 -9.03
C ASP A 295 -9.02 10.76 -8.97
N PHE A 296 -10.15 10.84 -8.32
CA PHE A 296 -11.09 9.75 -8.19
C PHE A 296 -12.42 10.20 -8.79
N ASP A 297 -12.95 9.40 -9.71
CA ASP A 297 -14.11 9.80 -10.54
C ASP A 297 -15.43 9.72 -9.76
N SER A 298 -15.41 9.16 -8.55
CA SER A 298 -16.56 9.07 -7.65
C SER A 298 -16.33 9.92 -6.39
N ILE A 299 -17.41 10.20 -5.67
CA ILE A 299 -17.31 10.89 -4.38
C ILE A 299 -16.73 9.92 -3.34
N TYR A 300 -15.59 10.26 -2.75
CA TYR A 300 -15.01 9.52 -1.63
C TYR A 300 -15.47 10.14 -0.32
N GLU A 301 -16.54 9.60 0.25
CA GLU A 301 -17.08 9.97 1.56
C GLU A 301 -17.03 8.76 2.49
N PRO A 302 -15.87 8.54 3.15
CA PRO A 302 -15.71 7.44 4.08
C PRO A 302 -16.41 7.74 5.40
N ASN A 303 -16.75 6.68 6.14
CA ASN A 303 -17.09 6.85 7.54
C ASN A 303 -15.86 7.31 8.34
N ASN A 304 -16.10 7.95 9.47
CA ASN A 304 -15.04 8.34 10.39
C ASN A 304 -14.32 7.11 10.96
N SER A 305 -13.13 7.31 11.49
CA SER A 305 -12.42 6.32 12.30
C SER A 305 -13.21 5.94 13.55
N GLY A 306 -12.87 4.81 14.14
CA GLY A 306 -13.40 4.34 15.41
C GLY A 306 -13.99 2.94 15.35
N PHE A 307 -14.28 2.38 16.53
CA PHE A 307 -14.64 0.98 16.73
C PHE A 307 -16.14 0.70 16.64
N GLY A 308 -16.49 -0.60 16.65
CA GLY A 308 -17.87 -1.06 16.66
C GLY A 308 -18.55 -0.86 15.30
N ASP A 309 -19.77 -0.37 15.32
CA ASP A 309 -20.62 -0.26 14.12
C ASP A 309 -20.39 1.02 13.28
N LYS A 310 -19.21 1.63 13.42
CA LYS A 310 -18.87 2.83 12.63
C LYS A 310 -18.52 2.54 11.16
N PHE A 311 -18.43 1.29 10.74
CA PHE A 311 -18.24 0.89 9.34
C PHE A 311 -19.58 0.87 8.58
N LYS A 312 -19.53 0.89 7.25
CA LYS A 312 -20.72 0.78 6.39
C LYS A 312 -21.20 -0.67 6.35
N ALA A 313 -22.25 -0.95 7.11
CA ALA A 313 -22.85 -2.30 7.18
C ALA A 313 -23.46 -2.76 5.85
N ASN A 314 -23.64 -4.08 5.70
CA ASN A 314 -24.32 -4.74 4.57
C ASN A 314 -23.71 -4.48 3.19
N ARG A 315 -22.42 -4.11 3.13
CA ARG A 315 -21.70 -3.95 1.84
C ARG A 315 -21.07 -5.29 1.44
N LYS A 316 -21.22 -5.63 0.17
CA LYS A 316 -20.53 -6.77 -0.45
C LYS A 316 -19.16 -6.32 -0.99
N PRO A 317 -18.18 -7.25 -1.09
CA PRO A 317 -16.97 -7.05 -1.88
C PRO A 317 -17.31 -6.56 -3.29
N GLN A 318 -16.48 -5.63 -3.81
CA GLN A 318 -16.59 -5.10 -5.17
C GLN A 318 -15.66 -5.84 -6.12
#